data_2c1140a81df27f02ec22a9dc2a2b6ac5
#
_entry.id   2c1140a81df27f02ec22a9dc2a2b6ac5
#
_cell.length_a   1.000
_cell.length_b   1.000
_cell.length_c   1.000
_cell.angle_alpha   90.00
_cell.angle_beta   90.00
_cell.angle_gamma   90.00
#
_symmetry.space_group_name_H-M   'P 1'
#
loop_
_entity.id
_entity.type
_entity.pdbx_description
1 polymer ?
#
loop_
_entity_poly.entity_id
_entity_poly.type
_entity_poly.pdbx_seq_one_letter_code
_entity_poly.pdbx_strand_id
1 'polypeptide(L)'
;TKRDHTGGYLLTRIDTVNELYAATDNAFIADQYADPSNYKGYYGLGNEIITSFDKLDYIFIAVSSSGAITGISKSVKQQRPEVRIVGVDVEGSVIFGKEGSKRYISGIGASKVPPIIENAIIDEVVIVSQLDLIRGCHELLDEQAIFAGASSGAVYLAAKNHTKYSEHLTVPTSLLIFPDKGHTYLDTIYDREWAEQLAEKLQPAPSAH
;
A
#
# COMPACT_ATOMS: atom_id res chain seq x y z
N THR A 1 13.98 -17.88 10.49
CA THR A 1 13.71 -17.68 9.04
C THR A 1 14.92 -17.02 8.41
N LYS A 2 15.39 -17.56 7.27
CA LYS A 2 16.57 -17.03 6.57
C LYS A 2 16.15 -15.89 5.64
N ARG A 3 16.95 -14.82 5.57
CA ARG A 3 16.72 -13.74 4.60
C ARG A 3 17.01 -14.23 3.18
N ASP A 4 16.21 -13.74 2.22
CA ASP A 4 16.45 -13.96 0.79
C ASP A 4 17.52 -13.00 0.23
N HIS A 5 17.86 -13.15 -1.05
CA HIS A 5 18.89 -12.34 -1.71
C HIS A 5 18.53 -10.85 -1.83
N THR A 6 17.27 -10.48 -1.65
CA THR A 6 16.81 -9.07 -1.61
C THR A 6 16.93 -8.46 -0.20
N GLY A 7 17.36 -9.25 0.79
CA GLY A 7 17.45 -8.86 2.19
C GLY A 7 16.11 -8.95 2.95
N GLY A 8 15.04 -9.34 2.26
CA GLY A 8 13.71 -9.60 2.81
C GLY A 8 13.52 -11.06 3.25
N TYR A 9 12.27 -11.43 3.48
CA TYR A 9 11.87 -12.79 3.84
C TYR A 9 10.83 -13.38 2.88
N LEU A 10 10.34 -12.59 1.93
CA LEU A 10 9.20 -12.99 1.08
C LEU A 10 9.55 -14.18 0.20
N LEU A 11 10.67 -14.10 -0.52
CA LEU A 11 11.07 -15.16 -1.44
C LEU A 11 11.38 -16.46 -0.69
N THR A 12 12.12 -16.40 0.41
CA THR A 12 12.39 -17.58 1.26
C THR A 12 11.10 -18.21 1.79
N ARG A 13 10.09 -17.40 2.15
CA ARG A 13 8.78 -17.94 2.58
C ARG A 13 8.04 -18.62 1.44
N ILE A 14 8.07 -18.05 0.25
CA ILE A 14 7.46 -18.67 -0.94
C ILE A 14 8.11 -20.02 -1.23
N ASP A 15 9.44 -20.09 -1.25
CA ASP A 15 10.18 -21.33 -1.49
C ASP A 15 9.83 -22.39 -0.45
N THR A 16 9.85 -22.02 0.84
CA THR A 16 9.48 -22.95 1.95
C THR A 16 8.04 -23.46 1.83
N VAL A 17 7.09 -22.58 1.46
CA VAL A 17 5.69 -22.98 1.24
C VAL A 17 5.57 -23.97 0.10
N ASN A 18 6.27 -23.73 -1.01
CA ASN A 18 6.27 -24.65 -2.16
C ASN A 18 6.88 -26.00 -1.82
N GLU A 19 7.98 -26.04 -1.06
CA GLU A 19 8.59 -27.28 -0.57
C GLU A 19 7.62 -28.07 0.33
N LEU A 20 6.98 -27.40 1.28
CA LEU A 20 5.99 -28.02 2.18
C LEU A 20 4.77 -28.54 1.41
N TYR A 21 4.29 -27.77 0.44
CA TYR A 21 3.17 -28.16 -0.42
C TYR A 21 3.50 -29.43 -1.21
N ALA A 22 4.68 -29.49 -1.82
CA ALA A 22 5.12 -30.66 -2.59
C ALA A 22 5.33 -31.91 -1.73
N ALA A 23 5.62 -31.73 -0.43
CA ALA A 23 5.87 -32.82 0.52
C ALA A 23 4.64 -33.26 1.33
N THR A 24 3.48 -32.62 1.15
CA THR A 24 2.29 -32.86 1.98
C THR A 24 1.10 -33.22 1.13
N ASP A 25 0.56 -34.45 1.31
CA ASP A 25 -0.64 -34.87 0.61
C ASP A 25 -1.86 -34.05 1.02
N ASN A 26 -2.73 -33.74 0.05
CA ASN A 26 -3.96 -32.94 0.23
C ASN A 26 -3.73 -31.54 0.82
N ALA A 27 -2.54 -30.97 0.64
CA ALA A 27 -2.26 -29.59 1.04
C ALA A 27 -2.94 -28.58 0.10
N PHE A 28 -3.22 -27.39 0.63
CA PHE A 28 -3.71 -26.24 -0.12
C PHE A 28 -2.89 -25.00 0.22
N ILE A 29 -2.48 -24.23 -0.79
CA ILE A 29 -1.78 -22.96 -0.59
C ILE A 29 -2.79 -21.81 -0.70
N ALA A 30 -3.03 -21.11 0.40
CA ALA A 30 -3.78 -19.85 0.39
C ALA A 30 -2.83 -18.71 -0.06
N ASP A 31 -2.61 -18.61 -1.38
CA ASP A 31 -1.69 -17.62 -1.95
C ASP A 31 -2.36 -16.25 -2.11
N GLN A 32 -2.09 -15.34 -1.18
CA GLN A 32 -2.63 -13.98 -1.22
C GLN A 32 -2.13 -13.13 -2.40
N TYR A 33 -1.08 -13.55 -3.11
CA TYR A 33 -0.50 -12.80 -4.23
C TYR A 33 -1.04 -13.24 -5.60
N ALA A 34 -1.48 -14.50 -5.71
CA ALA A 34 -1.89 -15.08 -6.99
C ALA A 34 -3.35 -15.56 -7.00
N ASP A 35 -3.93 -15.95 -5.86
CA ASP A 35 -5.30 -16.49 -5.83
C ASP A 35 -6.35 -15.39 -6.04
N PRO A 36 -7.20 -15.50 -7.11
CA PRO A 36 -8.29 -14.57 -7.33
C PRO A 36 -9.29 -14.44 -6.18
N SER A 37 -9.38 -15.44 -5.31
CA SER A 37 -10.26 -15.40 -4.14
C SER A 37 -9.89 -14.27 -3.18
N ASN A 38 -8.61 -13.90 -3.13
CA ASN A 38 -8.16 -12.77 -2.33
C ASN A 38 -8.89 -11.48 -2.74
N TYR A 39 -8.78 -11.05 -4.00
CA TYR A 39 -9.39 -9.78 -4.40
C TYR A 39 -10.93 -9.85 -4.47
N LYS A 40 -11.51 -11.03 -4.75
CA LYS A 40 -12.98 -11.22 -4.71
C LYS A 40 -13.55 -10.97 -3.32
N GLY A 41 -12.79 -11.27 -2.26
CA GLY A 41 -13.17 -10.95 -0.88
C GLY A 41 -13.41 -9.45 -0.64
N TYR A 42 -12.83 -8.57 -1.45
CA TYR A 42 -12.99 -7.11 -1.34
C TYR A 42 -14.16 -6.55 -2.17
N TYR A 43 -14.90 -7.37 -2.93
CA TYR A 43 -16.07 -6.88 -3.68
C TYR A 43 -17.17 -6.33 -2.76
N GLY A 44 -17.35 -6.95 -1.60
CA GLY A 44 -18.29 -6.46 -0.58
C GLY A 44 -17.96 -5.03 -0.13
N LEU A 45 -16.69 -4.76 0.16
CA LEU A 45 -16.22 -3.43 0.53
C LEU A 45 -16.38 -2.42 -0.61
N GLY A 46 -16.08 -2.82 -1.86
CA GLY A 46 -16.32 -1.97 -3.03
C GLY A 46 -17.80 -1.57 -3.18
N ASN A 47 -18.72 -2.50 -2.96
CA ASN A 47 -20.18 -2.23 -2.97
C ASN A 47 -20.60 -1.31 -1.82
N GLU A 48 -20.06 -1.52 -0.61
CA GLU A 48 -20.32 -0.66 0.54
C GLU A 48 -19.86 0.79 0.27
N ILE A 49 -18.68 0.98 -0.31
CA ILE A 49 -18.18 2.29 -0.70
C ILE A 49 -19.16 2.99 -1.65
N ILE A 50 -19.61 2.31 -2.70
CA ILE A 50 -20.51 2.90 -3.69
C ILE A 50 -21.84 3.36 -3.05
N THR A 51 -22.37 2.58 -2.12
CA THR A 51 -23.66 2.87 -1.47
C THR A 51 -23.54 3.89 -0.34
N SER A 52 -22.35 4.12 0.18
CA SER A 52 -22.11 5.04 1.31
C SER A 52 -21.85 6.49 0.88
N PHE A 53 -21.54 6.73 -0.40
CA PHE A 53 -21.20 8.07 -0.89
C PHE A 53 -22.04 8.45 -2.12
N ASP A 54 -22.85 9.50 -2.01
CA ASP A 54 -23.61 10.06 -3.14
C ASP A 54 -22.66 10.65 -4.18
N LYS A 55 -21.58 11.35 -3.72
CA LYS A 55 -20.52 11.88 -4.55
C LYS A 55 -19.18 11.33 -4.09
N LEU A 56 -18.41 10.77 -5.03
CA LEU A 56 -17.07 10.28 -4.79
C LEU A 56 -16.24 10.50 -6.08
N ASP A 57 -15.14 11.21 -5.97
CA ASP A 57 -14.29 11.55 -7.11
C ASP A 57 -13.03 10.67 -7.14
N TYR A 58 -12.44 10.40 -5.96
CA TYR A 58 -11.21 9.62 -5.81
C TYR A 58 -11.27 8.58 -4.72
N ILE A 59 -10.57 7.46 -4.93
CA ILE A 59 -10.26 6.48 -3.87
C ILE A 59 -8.76 6.25 -3.86
N PHE A 60 -8.11 6.52 -2.73
CA PHE A 60 -6.68 6.27 -2.51
C PHE A 60 -6.49 4.97 -1.75
N ILE A 61 -5.72 4.04 -2.31
CA ILE A 61 -5.53 2.70 -1.75
C ILE A 61 -4.04 2.35 -1.78
N ALA A 62 -3.47 2.03 -0.62
CA ALA A 62 -2.11 1.52 -0.54
C ALA A 62 -2.00 0.12 -1.15
N VAL A 63 -0.89 -0.16 -1.82
CA VAL A 63 -0.67 -1.41 -2.54
C VAL A 63 0.43 -2.25 -1.89
N SER A 64 0.16 -3.54 -1.69
CA SER A 64 1.14 -4.56 -1.26
C SER A 64 0.84 -5.88 -1.97
N SER A 65 0.01 -6.79 -1.42
CA SER A 65 -0.42 -8.02 -2.10
C SER A 65 -1.38 -7.78 -3.27
N SER A 66 -1.86 -6.56 -3.43
CA SER A 66 -2.78 -6.08 -4.46
C SER A 66 -4.24 -6.55 -4.34
N GLY A 67 -4.58 -7.36 -3.34
CA GLY A 67 -5.95 -7.86 -3.16
C GLY A 67 -6.98 -6.74 -3.00
N ALA A 68 -6.75 -5.82 -2.08
CA ALA A 68 -7.67 -4.72 -1.78
C ALA A 68 -7.90 -3.81 -3.01
N ILE A 69 -6.83 -3.29 -3.61
CA ILE A 69 -6.96 -2.39 -4.76
C ILE A 69 -7.63 -3.08 -5.95
N THR A 70 -7.31 -4.35 -6.21
CA THR A 70 -7.92 -5.12 -7.30
C THR A 70 -9.42 -5.32 -7.07
N GLY A 71 -9.82 -5.77 -5.88
CA GLY A 71 -11.22 -6.03 -5.58
C GLY A 71 -12.07 -4.77 -5.52
N ILE A 72 -11.59 -3.73 -4.82
CA ILE A 72 -12.28 -2.44 -4.72
C ILE A 72 -12.41 -1.81 -6.11
N SER A 73 -11.32 -1.71 -6.87
CA SER A 73 -11.35 -1.06 -8.20
C SER A 73 -12.29 -1.75 -9.17
N LYS A 74 -12.27 -3.09 -9.23
CA LYS A 74 -13.21 -3.84 -10.10
C LYS A 74 -14.66 -3.61 -9.72
N SER A 75 -14.99 -3.67 -8.43
CA SER A 75 -16.36 -3.46 -7.95
C SER A 75 -16.83 -2.03 -8.18
N VAL A 76 -16.00 -1.04 -7.86
CA VAL A 76 -16.33 0.38 -8.02
C VAL A 76 -16.47 0.74 -9.51
N LYS A 77 -15.49 0.40 -10.34
CA LYS A 77 -15.48 0.74 -11.78
C LYS A 77 -16.61 0.10 -12.57
N GLN A 78 -17.13 -1.03 -12.11
CA GLN A 78 -18.29 -1.66 -12.76
C GLN A 78 -19.57 -0.83 -12.64
N GLN A 79 -19.72 -0.06 -11.56
CA GLN A 79 -20.94 0.71 -11.26
C GLN A 79 -20.74 2.22 -11.36
N ARG A 80 -19.52 2.70 -11.05
CA ARG A 80 -19.13 4.12 -11.08
C ARG A 80 -17.77 4.28 -11.79
N PRO A 81 -17.73 4.13 -13.12
CA PRO A 81 -16.48 4.18 -13.90
C PRO A 81 -15.76 5.54 -13.83
N GLU A 82 -16.48 6.61 -13.49
CA GLU A 82 -15.95 7.98 -13.32
C GLU A 82 -15.06 8.13 -12.07
N VAL A 83 -15.27 7.32 -11.01
CA VAL A 83 -14.49 7.40 -9.78
C VAL A 83 -13.02 6.99 -10.04
N ARG A 84 -12.09 7.86 -9.76
CA ARG A 84 -10.67 7.63 -10.01
C ARG A 84 -10.03 6.81 -8.89
N ILE A 85 -9.36 5.74 -9.28
CA ILE A 85 -8.63 4.85 -8.36
C ILE A 85 -7.14 5.24 -8.39
N VAL A 86 -6.63 5.66 -7.24
CA VAL A 86 -5.22 6.03 -7.05
C VAL A 86 -4.52 4.95 -6.23
N GLY A 87 -3.62 4.21 -6.87
CA GLY A 87 -2.74 3.27 -6.20
C GLY A 87 -1.59 4.00 -5.52
N VAL A 88 -1.42 3.79 -4.22
CA VAL A 88 -0.31 4.40 -3.47
C VAL A 88 0.71 3.32 -3.14
N ASP A 89 1.94 3.51 -3.59
CA ASP A 89 3.06 2.61 -3.32
C ASP A 89 4.21 3.39 -2.67
N VAL A 90 5.24 2.71 -2.24
CA VAL A 90 6.38 3.28 -1.51
C VAL A 90 7.68 3.10 -2.29
N GLU A 91 8.61 4.01 -2.15
CA GLU A 91 9.96 3.88 -2.69
C GLU A 91 10.60 2.55 -2.30
N GLY A 92 11.27 1.91 -3.26
CA GLY A 92 11.87 0.57 -3.10
C GLY A 92 10.92 -0.59 -3.34
N SER A 93 9.64 -0.34 -3.62
CA SER A 93 8.70 -1.34 -4.13
C SER A 93 8.88 -1.56 -5.63
N VAL A 94 8.64 -2.81 -6.09
CA VAL A 94 8.73 -3.17 -7.52
C VAL A 94 7.37 -3.30 -8.20
N ILE A 95 6.25 -3.08 -7.50
CA ILE A 95 4.90 -3.38 -8.00
C ILE A 95 4.59 -2.62 -9.30
N PHE A 96 4.99 -1.36 -9.38
CA PHE A 96 4.72 -0.50 -10.55
C PHE A 96 5.96 -0.24 -11.41
N GLY A 97 6.81 -1.27 -11.58
CA GLY A 97 7.92 -1.25 -12.53
C GLY A 97 9.10 -0.36 -12.11
N LYS A 98 9.18 0.04 -10.84
CA LYS A 98 10.35 0.74 -10.30
C LYS A 98 11.44 -0.25 -9.90
N GLU A 99 12.67 0.23 -9.85
CA GLU A 99 13.80 -0.54 -9.34
C GLU A 99 13.61 -0.78 -7.84
N GLY A 100 13.80 -2.04 -7.40
CA GLY A 100 13.66 -2.43 -6.01
C GLY A 100 14.81 -1.92 -5.16
N SER A 101 14.50 -1.37 -3.99
CA SER A 101 15.52 -1.00 -3.01
C SER A 101 15.07 -1.39 -1.59
N LYS A 102 15.96 -1.16 -0.61
CA LYS A 102 15.68 -1.54 0.77
C LYS A 102 14.52 -0.73 1.35
N ARG A 103 13.52 -1.44 1.84
CA ARG A 103 12.44 -0.88 2.63
C ARG A 103 12.63 -1.22 4.10
N TYR A 104 12.49 -0.22 4.95
CA TYR A 104 12.65 -0.33 6.41
C TYR A 104 11.30 -0.45 7.12
N ILE A 105 10.22 -0.04 6.46
CA ILE A 105 8.86 -0.04 6.98
C ILE A 105 8.05 -1.10 6.22
N SER A 106 7.33 -1.93 6.97
CA SER A 106 6.43 -2.96 6.44
C SER A 106 5.01 -2.42 6.23
N GLY A 107 4.14 -3.22 5.62
CA GLY A 107 2.70 -2.91 5.47
C GLY A 107 2.32 -2.26 4.14
N ILE A 108 3.30 -1.82 3.33
CA ILE A 108 3.10 -1.26 1.99
C ILE A 108 4.22 -1.69 1.06
N GLY A 109 3.93 -1.78 -0.23
CA GLY A 109 4.89 -2.20 -1.27
C GLY A 109 5.22 -3.69 -1.24
N ALA A 110 5.95 -4.16 -2.25
CA ALA A 110 6.42 -5.54 -2.36
C ALA A 110 7.78 -5.62 -3.06
N SER A 111 8.53 -6.71 -2.79
CA SER A 111 9.81 -7.04 -3.48
C SER A 111 9.60 -7.97 -4.69
N LYS A 112 8.34 -8.32 -4.99
CA LYS A 112 7.90 -9.08 -6.15
C LYS A 112 6.56 -8.53 -6.60
N VAL A 113 6.35 -8.42 -7.90
CA VAL A 113 5.05 -7.99 -8.46
C VAL A 113 4.02 -9.08 -8.21
N PRO A 114 2.91 -8.78 -7.50
CA PRO A 114 1.83 -9.74 -7.30
C PRO A 114 1.08 -9.98 -8.61
N PRO A 115 0.90 -11.23 -9.09
CA PRO A 115 0.18 -11.47 -10.35
C PRO A 115 -1.23 -10.90 -10.39
N ILE A 116 -1.93 -10.85 -9.26
CA ILE A 116 -3.31 -10.33 -9.22
C ILE A 116 -3.42 -8.83 -9.51
N ILE A 117 -2.31 -8.05 -9.47
CA ILE A 117 -2.33 -6.61 -9.82
C ILE A 117 -2.78 -6.36 -11.25
N GLU A 118 -2.51 -7.29 -12.18
CA GLU A 118 -2.92 -7.20 -13.58
C GLU A 118 -4.45 -7.11 -13.75
N ASN A 119 -5.19 -7.54 -12.73
CA ASN A 119 -6.65 -7.44 -12.71
C ASN A 119 -7.18 -6.15 -12.11
N ALA A 120 -6.34 -5.30 -11.52
CA ALA A 120 -6.75 -4.03 -10.94
C ALA A 120 -7.03 -2.98 -12.03
N ILE A 121 -8.00 -2.11 -11.77
CA ILE A 121 -8.33 -0.99 -12.64
C ILE A 121 -7.86 0.28 -11.92
N ILE A 122 -6.64 0.71 -12.22
CA ILE A 122 -5.98 1.83 -11.57
C ILE A 122 -5.83 2.97 -12.57
N ASP A 123 -6.32 4.17 -12.22
CA ASP A 123 -6.22 5.36 -13.07
C ASP A 123 -4.89 6.08 -12.86
N GLU A 124 -4.35 6.04 -11.64
CA GLU A 124 -3.14 6.76 -11.26
C GLU A 124 -2.33 6.00 -10.23
N VAL A 125 -1.01 6.23 -10.25
CA VAL A 125 -0.10 5.68 -9.25
C VAL A 125 0.71 6.81 -8.62
N VAL A 126 0.75 6.85 -7.29
CA VAL A 126 1.58 7.76 -6.51
C VAL A 126 2.61 6.94 -5.73
N ILE A 127 3.87 7.29 -5.89
CA ILE A 127 4.97 6.70 -5.11
C ILE A 127 5.36 7.69 -4.01
N VAL A 128 5.29 7.27 -2.76
CA VAL A 128 5.70 8.09 -1.62
C VAL A 128 7.06 7.65 -1.10
N SER A 129 7.83 8.58 -0.55
CA SER A 129 9.06 8.23 0.15
C SER A 129 8.76 7.58 1.50
N GLN A 130 9.71 6.81 2.04
CA GLN A 130 9.53 6.23 3.38
C GLN A 130 9.45 7.31 4.48
N LEU A 131 10.11 8.45 4.28
CA LEU A 131 10.03 9.60 5.21
C LEU A 131 8.67 10.30 5.14
N ASP A 132 8.12 10.46 3.94
CA ASP A 132 6.78 11.02 3.77
C ASP A 132 5.72 10.12 4.40
N LEU A 133 5.85 8.81 4.27
CA LEU A 133 4.98 7.84 4.93
C LEU A 133 4.97 8.05 6.46
N ILE A 134 6.14 8.19 7.10
CA ILE A 134 6.27 8.48 8.53
C ILE A 134 5.58 9.81 8.86
N ARG A 135 5.90 10.86 8.10
CA ARG A 135 5.29 12.18 8.27
C ARG A 135 3.77 12.11 8.21
N GLY A 136 3.22 11.37 7.24
CA GLY A 136 1.77 11.19 7.11
C GLY A 136 1.12 10.50 8.30
N CYS A 137 1.81 9.54 8.93
CA CYS A 137 1.32 8.91 10.16
C CYS A 137 1.26 9.90 11.33
N HIS A 138 2.30 10.73 11.49
CA HIS A 138 2.33 11.76 12.54
C HIS A 138 1.30 12.86 12.29
N GLU A 139 1.18 13.36 11.06
CA GLU A 139 0.15 14.35 10.71
C GLU A 139 -1.27 13.81 10.94
N LEU A 140 -1.56 12.55 10.60
CA LEU A 140 -2.85 11.92 10.91
C LEU A 140 -3.14 11.90 12.41
N LEU A 141 -2.13 11.59 13.22
CA LEU A 141 -2.29 11.58 14.67
C LEU A 141 -2.49 12.99 15.23
N ASP A 142 -1.67 13.94 14.84
CA ASP A 142 -1.63 15.28 15.41
C ASP A 142 -2.80 16.15 14.92
N GLU A 143 -3.14 16.09 13.63
CA GLU A 143 -4.17 16.95 13.02
C GLU A 143 -5.58 16.32 13.06
N GLN A 144 -5.68 14.99 13.01
CA GLN A 144 -6.93 14.27 12.87
C GLN A 144 -7.26 13.33 14.04
N ALA A 145 -6.35 13.19 15.01
CA ALA A 145 -6.46 12.22 16.12
C ALA A 145 -6.64 10.76 15.63
N ILE A 146 -6.06 10.41 14.47
CA ILE A 146 -6.13 9.08 13.90
C ILE A 146 -4.78 8.39 14.09
N PHE A 147 -4.73 7.41 14.99
CA PHE A 147 -3.56 6.57 15.23
C PHE A 147 -3.50 5.42 14.22
N ALA A 148 -2.87 5.66 13.07
CA ALA A 148 -2.91 4.81 11.88
C ALA A 148 -1.56 4.12 11.59
N GLY A 149 -1.59 3.05 10.81
CA GLY A 149 -0.39 2.35 10.36
C GLY A 149 0.26 2.97 9.12
N ALA A 150 1.37 2.37 8.71
CA ALA A 150 2.25 2.85 7.64
C ALA A 150 1.52 3.15 6.33
N SER A 151 0.72 2.20 5.85
CA SER A 151 -0.02 2.34 4.59
C SER A 151 -1.00 3.51 4.62
N SER A 152 -1.59 3.79 5.79
CA SER A 152 -2.52 4.91 6.00
C SER A 152 -1.81 6.26 5.94
N GLY A 153 -0.62 6.38 6.53
CA GLY A 153 0.22 7.57 6.43
C GLY A 153 0.62 7.88 4.99
N ALA A 154 1.00 6.85 4.22
CA ALA A 154 1.30 6.98 2.80
C ALA A 154 0.10 7.48 1.99
N VAL A 155 -1.07 6.86 2.20
CA VAL A 155 -2.33 7.23 1.54
C VAL A 155 -2.73 8.67 1.87
N TYR A 156 -2.61 9.06 3.15
CA TYR A 156 -2.92 10.42 3.59
C TYR A 156 -2.05 11.46 2.90
N LEU A 157 -0.73 11.28 2.88
CA LEU A 157 0.19 12.21 2.21
C LEU A 157 -0.01 12.25 0.70
N ALA A 158 -0.25 11.08 0.07
CA ALA A 158 -0.54 11.01 -1.35
C ALA A 158 -1.79 11.84 -1.70
N ALA A 159 -2.85 11.72 -0.90
CA ALA A 159 -4.08 12.48 -1.10
C ALA A 159 -3.90 13.98 -0.79
N LYS A 160 -3.25 14.33 0.33
CA LYS A 160 -3.01 15.72 0.76
C LYS A 160 -2.24 16.51 -0.31
N ASN A 161 -1.28 15.88 -0.97
CA ASN A 161 -0.42 16.49 -1.96
C ASN A 161 -0.87 16.25 -3.43
N HIS A 162 -2.08 15.74 -3.63
CA HIS A 162 -2.53 15.37 -4.97
C HIS A 162 -2.79 16.60 -5.86
N THR A 163 -1.92 16.82 -6.86
CA THR A 163 -1.91 18.02 -7.69
C THR A 163 -3.15 18.17 -8.57
N LYS A 164 -3.78 17.06 -8.96
CA LYS A 164 -4.98 17.08 -9.82
C LYS A 164 -6.24 17.62 -9.15
N TYR A 165 -6.23 17.84 -7.85
CA TYR A 165 -7.34 18.54 -7.18
C TYR A 165 -7.56 19.93 -7.73
N SER A 166 -6.53 20.61 -8.19
CA SER A 166 -6.62 21.94 -8.82
C SER A 166 -7.32 21.93 -10.18
N GLU A 167 -7.47 20.78 -10.82
CA GLU A 167 -8.19 20.63 -12.10
C GLU A 167 -9.71 20.64 -11.91
N HIS A 168 -10.20 20.49 -10.67
CA HIS A 168 -11.63 20.48 -10.36
C HIS A 168 -12.17 21.88 -10.09
N LEU A 169 -13.39 22.16 -10.59
CA LEU A 169 -14.12 23.42 -10.32
C LEU A 169 -14.63 23.49 -8.86
N THR A 170 -14.77 22.33 -8.21
CA THR A 170 -15.20 22.20 -6.82
C THR A 170 -14.24 21.28 -6.09
N VAL A 171 -14.14 21.39 -4.76
CA VAL A 171 -13.32 20.49 -3.95
C VAL A 171 -13.79 19.04 -4.17
N PRO A 172 -12.92 18.13 -4.63
CA PRO A 172 -13.31 16.75 -4.87
C PRO A 172 -13.50 15.98 -3.56
N THR A 173 -14.45 15.03 -3.59
CA THR A 173 -14.62 14.08 -2.49
C THR A 173 -13.67 12.92 -2.68
N SER A 174 -12.79 12.70 -1.70
CA SER A 174 -11.78 11.64 -1.73
C SER A 174 -11.96 10.68 -0.57
N LEU A 175 -12.00 9.39 -0.87
CA LEU A 175 -11.98 8.32 0.13
C LEU A 175 -10.55 7.79 0.29
N LEU A 176 -10.08 7.72 1.52
CA LEU A 176 -8.78 7.19 1.89
C LEU A 176 -8.97 5.87 2.64
N ILE A 177 -8.37 4.79 2.15
CA ILE A 177 -8.47 3.48 2.79
C ILE A 177 -7.38 3.33 3.85
N PHE A 178 -7.76 3.23 5.10
CA PHE A 178 -6.89 3.03 6.26
C PHE A 178 -7.10 1.63 6.84
N PRO A 179 -6.27 0.64 6.47
CA PRO A 179 -6.52 -0.76 6.78
C PRO A 179 -6.07 -1.19 8.19
N ASP A 180 -5.15 -0.46 8.82
CA ASP A 180 -4.54 -0.84 10.08
C ASP A 180 -4.29 0.34 11.02
N LYS A 181 -4.03 -0.01 12.29
CA LYS A 181 -3.75 0.95 13.36
C LYS A 181 -2.24 1.05 13.64
N GLY A 182 -1.82 2.14 14.28
CA GLY A 182 -0.43 2.44 14.60
C GLY A 182 0.26 1.51 15.60
N HIS A 183 -0.48 0.62 16.30
CA HIS A 183 0.06 -0.22 17.37
C HIS A 183 1.24 -1.10 16.94
N THR A 184 1.23 -1.59 15.70
CA THR A 184 2.32 -2.41 15.13
C THR A 184 3.60 -1.61 14.88
N TYR A 185 3.53 -0.27 14.94
CA TYR A 185 4.59 0.66 14.57
C TYR A 185 5.10 1.51 15.73
N LEU A 186 4.77 1.14 16.99
CA LEU A 186 5.20 1.86 18.18
C LEU A 186 6.72 1.93 18.32
N ASP A 187 7.41 0.83 18.01
CA ASP A 187 8.87 0.73 18.08
C ASP A 187 9.56 1.15 16.75
N THR A 188 8.85 1.81 15.85
CA THR A 188 9.36 2.26 14.54
C THR A 188 8.85 3.65 14.19
N ILE A 189 7.75 3.77 13.44
CA ILE A 189 7.20 5.07 12.98
C ILE A 189 6.95 6.02 14.13
N TYR A 190 6.42 5.53 15.27
CA TYR A 190 6.08 6.33 16.45
C TYR A 190 7.19 6.37 17.51
N ASP A 191 8.33 5.72 17.26
CA ASP A 191 9.56 5.89 18.01
C ASP A 191 10.42 6.98 17.38
N ARG A 192 10.62 8.07 18.11
CA ARG A 192 11.32 9.25 17.58
C ARG A 192 12.77 8.96 17.24
N GLU A 193 13.46 8.20 18.08
CA GLU A 193 14.87 7.89 17.87
C GLU A 193 15.05 7.02 16.63
N TRP A 194 14.19 6.01 16.45
CA TRP A 194 14.18 5.16 15.28
C TRP A 194 13.89 5.95 13.99
N ALA A 195 12.91 6.87 14.03
CA ALA A 195 12.55 7.68 12.87
C ALA A 195 13.69 8.65 12.45
N GLU A 196 14.38 9.26 13.43
CA GLU A 196 15.54 10.13 13.19
C GLU A 196 16.70 9.31 12.58
N GLN A 197 17.03 8.14 13.14
CA GLN A 197 18.05 7.25 12.58
C GLN A 197 17.72 6.77 11.16
N LEU A 198 16.45 6.56 10.84
CA LEU A 198 16.05 6.21 9.48
C LEU A 198 16.22 7.40 8.53
N ALA A 199 15.87 8.61 8.96
CA ALA A 199 16.06 9.82 8.17
C ALA A 199 17.54 10.01 7.80
N GLU A 200 18.46 9.80 8.73
CA GLU A 200 19.92 9.84 8.48
C GLU A 200 20.35 8.79 7.44
N LYS A 201 19.83 7.57 7.54
CA LYS A 201 20.18 6.47 6.61
C LYS A 201 19.65 6.68 5.19
N LEU A 202 18.56 7.43 5.02
CA LEU A 202 17.94 7.70 3.73
C LEU A 202 18.41 9.01 3.09
N GLN A 203 19.18 9.84 3.82
CA GLN A 203 19.83 11.01 3.21
C GLN A 203 20.88 10.52 2.20
N PRO A 204 20.94 11.13 0.99
CA PRO A 204 22.02 10.83 0.06
C PRO A 204 23.37 11.20 0.72
N ALA A 205 24.38 10.33 0.55
CA ALA A 205 25.72 10.65 1.00
C ALA A 205 26.12 12.03 0.46
N PRO A 206 26.76 12.90 1.27
CA PRO A 206 27.21 14.20 0.79
C PRO A 206 28.09 13.97 -0.45
N SER A 207 27.73 14.63 -1.56
CA SER A 207 28.50 14.56 -2.80
C SER A 207 29.92 15.00 -2.48
N ALA A 208 30.87 14.07 -2.61
CA ALA A 208 32.30 14.41 -2.55
C ALA A 208 32.59 15.37 -3.71
N HIS A 209 32.86 16.62 -3.37
CA HIS A 209 33.37 17.64 -4.28
C HIS A 209 34.84 17.42 -4.56
#